data_bcf60aaf5013ec0e55533e89744cdec0
#
_entry.id   bcf60aaf5013ec0e55533e89744cdec0
#
_cell.length_a   1.000
_cell.length_b   1.000
_cell.length_c   1.000
_cell.angle_alpha   90.00
_cell.angle_beta   90.00
_cell.angle_gamma   90.00
#
_symmetry.space_group_name_H-M   'P 1'
#
loop_
_entity.id
_entity.type
_entity.pdbx_description
1 polymer ?
#
loop_
_entity_poly.entity_id
_entity_poly.type
_entity_poly.pdbx_seq_one_letter_code
_entity_poly.pdbx_strand_id
1 'polypeptide(L)'
;MPLLLLAACGDSDTASGNASDASDTTVDTALDTALETTSDTTADTAADADTEGSSADASADTAPDGSVEDTTADTTADTAPDGSGDGLTPEERRCERIRRSIEEAGFADKVTITCDATKAQLTSNTFPDHDLMNGITATNEQIPVEAPGHTVPVLLAPTFAPAPLTVDGALGVAVNGVPIYDYSGAGAIDTTTYDPSVDTLITGQLDRCGGHSGRGDDYHYHAAPVCMIAAMPNRDANPILGWGFDGFPMFGDNNPDGSTIPAGRLDDCNGQPDTEFGYRYHTSVAPPYVMKCLKGQVDLTTVPRVPPLSRQGGGGGRPSGRPPAGGVQGLVHRVEASGLHAMEYTYNGRAYYLRYTPRPDGCFDFETSTVTANGVVETGVYCR
;
A
#
# COMPACT_ATOMS: atom_id res chain seq x y z
N MET A 1 68.86 -4.67 4.69
CA MET A 1 69.69 -5.86 4.87
C MET A 1 69.14 -6.70 5.98
N PRO A 2 69.15 -7.98 5.82
CA PRO A 2 68.14 -8.85 5.22
C PRO A 2 67.60 -9.81 6.28
N LEU A 3 66.56 -10.56 6.03
CA LEU A 3 66.48 -11.94 5.49
C LEU A 3 64.99 -12.36 5.63
N LEU A 4 64.21 -12.62 4.68
CA LEU A 4 63.97 -13.78 3.82
C LEU A 4 64.10 -15.17 4.50
N LEU A 5 62.97 -15.91 4.52
CA LEU A 5 62.73 -17.34 4.27
C LEU A 5 61.18 -17.57 4.24
N LEU A 6 60.65 -17.90 3.20
CA LEU A 6 60.30 -19.00 2.31
C LEU A 6 60.23 -20.39 2.97
N ALA A 7 59.05 -21.02 2.77
CA ALA A 7 58.79 -22.37 2.26
C ALA A 7 57.37 -22.76 2.70
N ALA A 8 56.49 -23.09 1.87
CA ALA A 8 56.25 -23.98 0.74
C ALA A 8 55.32 -25.14 1.11
N CYS A 9 54.23 -25.20 0.32
CA CYS A 9 53.58 -26.35 -0.32
C CYS A 9 53.19 -27.61 0.48
N GLY A 10 52.02 -28.06 0.23
CA GLY A 10 51.53 -29.42 0.39
C GLY A 10 50.12 -29.57 -0.18
N ASP A 11 50.07 -29.96 -1.46
CA ASP A 11 48.94 -30.53 -2.20
C ASP A 11 48.62 -31.94 -1.72
N SER A 12 47.45 -32.36 -2.01
CA SER A 12 46.95 -33.63 -2.57
C SER A 12 45.66 -34.07 -1.92
N ASP A 13 44.64 -34.15 -2.69
CA ASP A 13 44.07 -35.08 -3.64
C ASP A 13 42.99 -36.00 -3.06
N THR A 14 41.87 -35.87 -3.76
CA THR A 14 40.96 -36.89 -4.34
C THR A 14 40.50 -38.08 -3.52
N ALA A 15 39.14 -38.26 -3.56
CA ALA A 15 38.37 -39.38 -4.12
C ALA A 15 36.93 -39.31 -3.56
N SER A 16 35.91 -39.13 -4.34
CA SER A 16 35.20 -40.03 -5.24
C SER A 16 34.64 -41.30 -4.56
N GLY A 17 33.35 -41.48 -4.63
CA GLY A 17 32.60 -42.70 -4.32
C GLY A 17 31.17 -42.38 -3.95
N ASN A 18 30.29 -42.33 -4.82
CA ASN A 18 29.39 -43.18 -5.56
C ASN A 18 28.37 -43.97 -4.68
N ALA A 19 27.12 -43.59 -4.87
CA ALA A 19 25.86 -44.35 -5.14
C ALA A 19 25.54 -45.60 -4.29
N SER A 20 24.28 -45.63 -3.89
CA SER A 20 23.18 -46.58 -4.17
C SER A 20 22.18 -46.46 -3.05
N ASP A 21 20.98 -46.16 -3.32
CA ASP A 21 19.86 -46.91 -3.94
C ASP A 21 18.92 -47.57 -2.92
N ALA A 22 17.64 -47.29 -3.13
CA ALA A 22 16.41 -48.06 -2.86
C ALA A 22 15.98 -48.26 -1.40
N SER A 23 14.74 -47.91 -1.04
CA SER A 23 13.46 -48.50 -1.40
C SER A 23 12.36 -47.85 -0.57
N ASP A 24 11.40 -47.33 -1.18
CA ASP A 24 10.01 -47.78 -1.32
C ASP A 24 9.43 -48.47 -0.08
N THR A 25 8.46 -47.81 0.56
CA THR A 25 7.28 -48.48 1.11
C THR A 25 6.10 -47.50 1.18
N THR A 26 5.20 -47.66 0.28
CA THR A 26 3.80 -47.25 0.31
C THR A 26 3.08 -47.88 1.51
N VAL A 27 2.35 -47.07 2.28
CA VAL A 27 1.17 -47.57 3.01
C VAL A 27 0.03 -46.57 2.79
N ASP A 28 -0.85 -47.04 1.99
CA ASP A 28 -2.21 -46.60 1.73
C ASP A 28 -3.06 -46.89 3.00
N THR A 29 -3.80 -45.95 3.51
CA THR A 29 -5.02 -46.27 4.26
C THR A 29 -6.01 -45.11 4.12
N ALA A 30 -6.93 -45.33 3.21
CA ALA A 30 -8.20 -44.62 3.16
C ALA A 30 -9.02 -44.90 4.43
N LEU A 31 -9.66 -43.88 4.96
CA LEU A 31 -10.92 -44.03 5.68
C LEU A 31 -11.88 -42.92 5.27
N ASP A 32 -12.78 -43.36 4.48
CA ASP A 32 -14.06 -42.83 4.06
C ASP A 32 -14.99 -42.75 5.27
N THR A 33 -15.61 -41.61 5.55
CA THR A 33 -16.91 -41.62 6.22
C THR A 33 -17.76 -40.47 5.71
N ALA A 34 -18.63 -40.79 4.83
CA ALA A 34 -19.80 -40.06 4.44
C ALA A 34 -20.75 -39.88 5.62
N LEU A 35 -21.36 -38.73 5.75
CA LEU A 35 -22.69 -38.61 6.36
C LEU A 35 -23.57 -37.72 5.52
N GLU A 36 -24.53 -38.38 4.93
CA GLU A 36 -25.64 -37.84 4.17
C GLU A 36 -26.69 -37.17 5.05
N THR A 37 -27.44 -36.31 4.34
CA THR A 37 -28.90 -36.09 4.39
C THR A 37 -29.37 -35.11 5.45
N THR A 38 -30.27 -34.17 5.14
CA THR A 38 -31.58 -34.36 4.48
C THR A 38 -32.09 -33.06 3.89
N SER A 39 -32.65 -33.20 2.71
CA SER A 39 -33.61 -32.34 2.05
C SER A 39 -34.89 -32.18 2.90
N ASP A 40 -35.46 -30.98 2.93
CA ASP A 40 -36.90 -30.88 2.98
C ASP A 40 -37.43 -29.79 2.07
N THR A 41 -38.23 -30.26 1.14
CA THR A 41 -39.03 -29.58 0.16
C THR A 41 -40.37 -29.20 0.76
N THR A 42 -40.81 -27.97 0.61
CA THR A 42 -42.27 -27.74 0.42
C THR A 42 -42.48 -26.65 -0.62
N ALA A 43 -43.08 -27.09 -1.67
CA ALA A 43 -43.75 -26.30 -2.69
C ALA A 43 -45.16 -25.95 -2.23
N ASP A 44 -45.62 -24.77 -2.60
CA ASP A 44 -47.05 -24.53 -2.90
C ASP A 44 -47.13 -23.32 -3.84
N THR A 45 -47.50 -23.52 -4.97
CA THR A 45 -48.57 -23.40 -5.96
C THR A 45 -49.41 -22.14 -5.94
N ALA A 46 -49.37 -21.51 -7.12
CA ALA A 46 -50.47 -21.00 -8.00
C ALA A 46 -51.31 -19.83 -7.50
N ALA A 47 -51.78 -18.92 -8.30
CA ALA A 47 -52.32 -18.94 -9.66
C ALA A 47 -52.52 -17.52 -10.20
N ASP A 48 -52.38 -17.39 -11.51
CA ASP A 48 -53.21 -16.69 -12.53
C ASP A 48 -53.95 -15.40 -12.20
N ALA A 49 -53.76 -14.41 -13.07
CA ALA A 49 -54.86 -13.88 -13.91
C ALA A 49 -54.36 -12.88 -14.98
N ASP A 50 -54.66 -13.24 -16.21
CA ASP A 50 -54.66 -12.44 -17.45
C ASP A 50 -55.34 -11.11 -17.33
N THR A 51 -54.95 -10.10 -18.10
CA THR A 51 -55.85 -9.39 -19.00
C THR A 51 -55.10 -8.65 -20.12
N GLU A 52 -55.55 -8.94 -21.32
CA GLU A 52 -55.19 -8.39 -22.62
C GLU A 52 -55.63 -6.93 -22.82
N GLY A 53 -55.07 -6.32 -23.86
CA GLY A 53 -55.69 -5.20 -24.60
C GLY A 53 -54.68 -4.24 -25.19
N SER A 54 -54.22 -4.47 -26.37
CA SER A 54 -54.68 -4.07 -27.70
C SER A 54 -54.25 -2.65 -28.13
N SER A 55 -53.46 -2.73 -29.19
CA SER A 55 -53.49 -2.12 -30.54
C SER A 55 -53.06 -0.68 -30.73
N ALA A 56 -51.97 -0.60 -31.52
CA ALA A 56 -51.85 0.04 -32.85
C ALA A 56 -52.17 1.54 -32.99
N ASP A 57 -51.23 2.33 -33.46
CA ASP A 57 -51.31 2.78 -34.86
C ASP A 57 -50.00 3.40 -35.37
N ALA A 58 -49.73 3.16 -36.63
CA ALA A 58 -48.62 3.63 -37.42
C ALA A 58 -48.85 5.05 -37.93
N SER A 59 -47.77 5.82 -38.10
CA SER A 59 -47.66 6.72 -39.27
C SER A 59 -46.22 7.08 -39.56
N ALA A 60 -45.79 6.67 -40.72
CA ALA A 60 -44.61 7.15 -41.45
C ALA A 60 -44.88 8.61 -41.89
N ASP A 61 -43.85 9.44 -41.89
CA ASP A 61 -43.52 10.19 -43.12
C ASP A 61 -42.19 10.95 -43.09
N THR A 62 -41.44 10.75 -44.17
CA THR A 62 -40.58 11.66 -44.92
C THR A 62 -39.36 12.35 -44.29
N ALA A 63 -38.21 11.90 -44.80
CA ALA A 63 -37.03 12.77 -44.97
C ALA A 63 -37.22 13.84 -46.03
N PRO A 64 -36.43 14.94 -45.99
CA PRO A 64 -35.49 15.12 -47.04
C PRO A 64 -34.06 15.55 -46.61
N ASP A 65 -33.12 14.95 -47.23
CA ASP A 65 -31.91 15.44 -47.93
C ASP A 65 -31.49 16.90 -47.71
N GLY A 66 -30.21 17.11 -47.37
CA GLY A 66 -29.62 18.45 -47.45
C GLY A 66 -28.24 18.58 -46.81
N SER A 67 -27.20 18.32 -47.64
CA SER A 67 -25.90 18.98 -47.66
C SER A 67 -24.90 18.78 -46.51
N VAL A 68 -23.85 18.12 -46.89
CA VAL A 68 -22.50 18.09 -46.33
C VAL A 68 -21.95 19.51 -46.28
N GLU A 69 -21.63 20.00 -45.07
CA GLU A 69 -20.62 21.06 -44.91
C GLU A 69 -19.52 20.54 -44.02
N ASP A 70 -18.35 20.43 -44.64
CA ASP A 70 -17.04 20.21 -44.08
C ASP A 70 -16.68 21.41 -43.16
N THR A 71 -16.72 21.22 -41.87
CA THR A 71 -16.13 22.16 -40.91
C THR A 71 -14.96 21.48 -40.21
N THR A 72 -13.78 21.82 -40.73
CA THR A 72 -12.51 21.67 -40.02
C THR A 72 -12.67 22.12 -38.59
N ALA A 73 -12.62 21.15 -37.65
CA ALA A 73 -12.56 21.43 -36.24
C ALA A 73 -11.22 22.05 -35.89
N ASP A 74 -11.23 23.36 -35.71
CA ASP A 74 -10.19 24.12 -35.04
C ASP A 74 -10.19 23.72 -33.56
N THR A 75 -9.25 22.84 -33.16
CA THR A 75 -9.00 22.51 -31.77
C THR A 75 -8.14 23.58 -31.11
N THR A 76 -8.67 24.77 -30.96
CA THR A 76 -8.18 25.67 -29.93
C THR A 76 -8.78 25.17 -28.60
N ALA A 77 -7.95 24.58 -27.75
CA ALA A 77 -8.29 24.33 -26.38
C ALA A 77 -8.69 25.65 -25.72
N ASP A 78 -9.99 25.84 -25.56
CA ASP A 78 -10.57 26.95 -24.81
C ASP A 78 -10.26 26.71 -23.34
N THR A 79 -9.11 27.23 -22.90
CA THR A 79 -8.82 27.40 -21.48
C THR A 79 -9.72 28.50 -20.98
N ALA A 80 -10.89 28.11 -20.49
CA ALA A 80 -11.75 29.02 -19.74
C ALA A 80 -10.93 29.62 -18.60
N PRO A 81 -10.86 30.96 -18.45
CA PRO A 81 -10.22 31.56 -17.32
C PRO A 81 -11.02 31.18 -16.08
N ASP A 82 -10.41 30.42 -15.19
CA ASP A 82 -10.92 30.15 -13.86
C ASP A 82 -11.06 31.49 -13.11
N GLY A 83 -12.30 31.93 -12.96
CA GLY A 83 -12.65 33.22 -12.39
C GLY A 83 -12.55 33.30 -10.86
N SER A 84 -11.66 32.55 -10.21
CA SER A 84 -11.34 32.74 -8.81
C SER A 84 -10.47 34.00 -8.68
N GLY A 85 -11.03 35.08 -8.14
CA GLY A 85 -10.38 36.39 -7.96
C GLY A 85 -9.28 36.41 -6.90
N ASP A 86 -8.63 35.29 -6.60
CA ASP A 86 -7.57 35.15 -5.57
C ASP A 86 -6.16 35.45 -6.11
N GLY A 87 -6.01 35.57 -7.44
CA GLY A 87 -4.73 35.86 -8.08
C GLY A 87 -3.72 34.73 -8.08
N LEU A 88 -4.10 33.52 -7.60
CA LEU A 88 -3.22 32.35 -7.56
C LEU A 88 -3.20 31.61 -8.93
N THR A 89 -2.06 31.02 -9.26
CA THR A 89 -1.97 30.08 -10.38
C THR A 89 -2.66 28.74 -10.05
N PRO A 90 -2.99 27.89 -11.03
CA PRO A 90 -3.53 26.55 -10.77
C PRO A 90 -2.63 25.70 -9.85
N GLU A 91 -1.30 25.80 -10.03
CA GLU A 91 -0.30 25.09 -9.20
C GLU A 91 -0.28 25.62 -7.77
N GLU A 92 -0.36 26.93 -7.57
CA GLU A 92 -0.46 27.53 -6.23
C GLU A 92 -1.75 27.11 -5.53
N ARG A 93 -2.89 27.07 -6.23
CA ARG A 93 -4.14 26.55 -5.68
C ARG A 93 -4.03 25.07 -5.32
N ARG A 94 -3.37 24.26 -6.15
CA ARG A 94 -3.14 22.84 -5.85
C ARG A 94 -2.25 22.68 -4.61
N CYS A 95 -1.17 23.45 -4.50
CA CYS A 95 -0.32 23.47 -3.31
C CYS A 95 -1.12 23.79 -2.05
N GLU A 96 -1.95 24.83 -2.12
CA GLU A 96 -2.81 25.23 -1.00
C GLU A 96 -3.84 24.15 -0.66
N ARG A 97 -4.39 23.46 -1.66
CA ARG A 97 -5.33 22.35 -1.45
C ARG A 97 -4.66 21.17 -0.75
N ILE A 98 -3.42 20.84 -1.12
CA ILE A 98 -2.62 19.81 -0.43
C ILE A 98 -2.38 20.22 1.02
N ARG A 99 -1.92 21.45 1.27
CA ARG A 99 -1.68 21.96 2.63
C ARG A 99 -2.93 21.87 3.48
N ARG A 100 -4.04 22.41 2.97
CA ARG A 100 -5.32 22.44 3.69
C ARG A 100 -5.81 21.03 4.01
N SER A 101 -5.65 20.05 3.12
CA SER A 101 -6.06 18.67 3.38
C SER A 101 -5.35 18.06 4.60
N ILE A 102 -4.09 18.42 4.82
CA ILE A 102 -3.28 17.96 5.96
C ILE A 102 -3.66 18.71 7.25
N GLU A 103 -3.86 20.03 7.15
CA GLU A 103 -4.28 20.87 8.28
C GLU A 103 -5.66 20.48 8.81
N GLU A 104 -6.64 20.34 7.91
CA GLU A 104 -8.02 19.94 8.23
C GLU A 104 -8.09 18.51 8.78
N ALA A 105 -7.18 17.63 8.36
CA ALA A 105 -7.04 16.28 8.89
C ALA A 105 -6.36 16.23 10.28
N GLY A 106 -5.81 17.35 10.76
CA GLY A 106 -5.19 17.46 12.09
C GLY A 106 -3.72 17.03 12.14
N PHE A 107 -3.01 16.96 11.00
CA PHE A 107 -1.61 16.48 10.92
C PHE A 107 -0.59 17.57 10.54
N ALA A 108 -0.92 18.85 10.72
CA ALA A 108 -0.02 19.97 10.42
C ALA A 108 1.29 19.97 11.25
N ASP A 109 1.29 19.33 12.40
CA ASP A 109 2.46 19.14 13.26
C ASP A 109 3.35 17.95 12.84
N LYS A 110 2.84 17.06 11.97
CA LYS A 110 3.51 15.85 11.49
C LYS A 110 4.07 15.98 10.09
N VAL A 111 3.45 16.80 9.24
CA VAL A 111 3.80 16.93 7.83
C VAL A 111 4.09 18.37 7.49
N THR A 112 5.32 18.64 7.09
CA THR A 112 5.73 19.93 6.57
C THR A 112 5.60 19.96 5.05
N ILE A 113 5.04 21.05 4.49
CA ILE A 113 4.83 21.20 3.05
C ILE A 113 5.58 22.43 2.54
N THR A 114 6.35 22.22 1.47
CA THR A 114 6.92 23.29 0.67
C THR A 114 6.59 23.05 -0.80
N CYS A 115 6.31 24.12 -1.56
CA CYS A 115 5.99 23.97 -2.98
C CYS A 115 6.98 24.77 -3.83
N ASP A 116 7.33 24.21 -4.97
CA ASP A 116 7.93 24.93 -6.08
C ASP A 116 6.89 25.10 -7.22
N ALA A 117 7.31 25.48 -8.42
CA ALA A 117 6.42 25.69 -9.56
C ALA A 117 5.76 24.39 -10.08
N THR A 118 6.25 23.20 -9.69
CA THR A 118 5.86 21.92 -10.28
C THR A 118 5.40 20.89 -9.26
N LYS A 119 5.88 20.97 -8.03
CA LYS A 119 5.72 19.95 -6.99
C LYS A 119 5.46 20.55 -5.63
N ALA A 120 4.61 19.90 -4.85
CA ALA A 120 4.62 19.97 -3.39
C ALA A 120 5.59 18.92 -2.85
N GLN A 121 6.45 19.32 -1.92
CA GLN A 121 7.34 18.44 -1.17
C GLN A 121 6.73 18.24 0.21
N LEU A 122 6.36 17.01 0.52
CA LEU A 122 5.79 16.61 1.80
C LEU A 122 6.86 15.91 2.62
N THR A 123 7.18 16.47 3.77
CA THR A 123 8.21 15.93 4.68
C THR A 123 7.59 15.47 5.98
N SER A 124 7.89 14.22 6.37
CA SER A 124 7.42 13.60 7.62
C SER A 124 8.51 12.70 8.23
N ASN A 125 8.18 12.01 9.33
CA ASN A 125 9.00 10.93 9.86
C ASN A 125 8.45 9.53 9.48
N THR A 126 7.40 9.44 8.67
CA THR A 126 6.69 8.23 8.21
C THR A 126 6.08 7.38 9.33
N PHE A 127 6.13 7.82 10.59
CA PHE A 127 5.67 7.07 11.76
C PHE A 127 4.32 7.60 12.25
N PRO A 128 3.23 6.81 12.18
CA PRO A 128 1.90 7.26 12.60
C PRO A 128 1.73 7.26 14.12
N ASP A 129 0.73 8.00 14.61
CA ASP A 129 0.43 8.17 16.05
C ASP A 129 -0.53 7.10 16.61
N HIS A 130 -1.01 6.20 15.78
CA HIS A 130 -1.91 5.12 16.23
C HIS A 130 -1.13 3.85 16.60
N ASP A 131 -1.80 2.88 17.21
CA ASP A 131 -1.22 1.56 17.45
C ASP A 131 -0.75 0.91 16.14
N LEU A 132 0.43 0.32 16.17
CA LEU A 132 1.10 -0.27 15.01
C LEU A 132 1.26 -1.77 15.16
N MET A 133 1.29 -2.51 14.05
CA MET A 133 1.69 -3.92 13.95
C MET A 133 0.82 -4.92 14.72
N ASN A 134 -0.14 -4.47 15.53
CA ASN A 134 -0.89 -5.34 16.42
C ASN A 134 -1.78 -6.34 15.65
N GLY A 135 -1.64 -7.62 15.96
CA GLY A 135 -2.46 -8.70 15.40
C GLY A 135 -1.96 -9.28 14.08
N ILE A 136 -0.82 -8.82 13.55
CA ILE A 136 -0.18 -9.42 12.37
C ILE A 136 0.17 -10.89 12.66
N THR A 137 -0.12 -11.76 11.70
CA THR A 137 0.20 -13.19 11.78
C THR A 137 1.34 -13.61 10.85
N ALA A 138 1.50 -12.91 9.72
CA ALA A 138 2.56 -13.18 8.74
C ALA A 138 3.64 -12.09 8.77
N THR A 139 4.27 -11.91 9.92
CA THR A 139 5.33 -10.91 10.11
C THR A 139 6.61 -11.27 9.36
N ASN A 140 7.23 -10.27 8.70
CA ASN A 140 8.58 -10.36 8.16
C ASN A 140 9.68 -10.10 9.21
N GLU A 141 9.32 -10.06 10.50
CA GLU A 141 10.23 -9.73 11.60
C GLU A 141 10.86 -8.33 11.42
N GLN A 142 10.03 -7.38 10.97
CA GLN A 142 10.35 -5.96 10.84
C GLN A 142 9.62 -5.19 11.92
N ILE A 143 10.26 -4.20 12.52
CA ILE A 143 9.68 -3.32 13.53
C ILE A 143 9.67 -1.89 13.00
N PRO A 144 8.55 -1.13 13.10
CA PRO A 144 8.50 0.23 12.59
C PRO A 144 9.55 1.12 13.25
N VAL A 145 10.35 1.79 12.43
CA VAL A 145 11.37 2.76 12.86
C VAL A 145 11.15 4.07 12.13
N GLU A 146 11.16 5.16 12.85
CA GLU A 146 11.02 6.49 12.27
C GLU A 146 12.04 6.78 11.18
N ALA A 147 11.64 7.53 10.14
CA ALA A 147 12.49 8.06 9.09
C ALA A 147 12.43 9.60 9.08
N PRO A 148 13.09 10.28 10.04
CA PRO A 148 13.01 11.73 10.16
C PRO A 148 13.47 12.44 8.89
N GLY A 149 12.66 13.42 8.44
CA GLY A 149 13.00 14.21 7.26
C GLY A 149 12.77 13.49 5.93
N HIS A 150 12.06 12.36 5.92
CA HIS A 150 11.67 11.72 4.67
C HIS A 150 10.74 12.65 3.87
N THR A 151 11.15 12.99 2.65
CA THR A 151 10.45 13.96 1.80
C THR A 151 10.06 13.30 0.49
N VAL A 152 8.78 13.44 0.11
CA VAL A 152 8.23 12.90 -1.13
C VAL A 152 7.58 13.99 -1.97
N PRO A 153 7.66 13.92 -3.31
CA PRO A 153 7.03 14.89 -4.20
C PRO A 153 5.59 14.48 -4.52
N VAL A 154 4.71 15.49 -4.66
CA VAL A 154 3.37 15.37 -5.25
C VAL A 154 3.27 16.40 -6.36
N LEU A 155 2.89 15.99 -7.57
CA LEU A 155 2.80 16.89 -8.72
C LEU A 155 1.66 17.90 -8.55
N LEU A 156 1.92 19.17 -8.93
CA LEU A 156 0.93 20.24 -8.86
C LEU A 156 0.10 20.37 -10.14
N ALA A 157 0.61 19.92 -11.29
CA ALA A 157 -0.07 19.91 -12.57
C ALA A 157 -0.15 18.47 -13.11
N PRO A 158 -1.06 17.62 -12.59
CA PRO A 158 -1.21 16.24 -13.01
C PRO A 158 -1.65 16.14 -14.48
N THR A 159 -1.07 15.21 -15.21
CA THR A 159 -1.45 14.83 -16.57
C THR A 159 -1.61 13.31 -16.65
N PHE A 160 -2.55 12.82 -17.47
CA PHE A 160 -2.74 11.38 -17.57
C PHE A 160 -1.55 10.70 -18.27
N ALA A 161 -1.14 9.56 -17.72
CA ALA A 161 -0.17 8.67 -18.36
C ALA A 161 -0.83 7.87 -19.50
N PRO A 162 -0.08 7.47 -20.54
CA PRO A 162 -0.61 6.66 -21.62
C PRO A 162 -1.04 5.26 -21.17
N ALA A 163 -0.51 4.78 -20.05
CA ALA A 163 -0.91 3.54 -19.39
C ALA A 163 -0.75 3.70 -17.85
N PRO A 164 -1.49 2.94 -17.04
CA PRO A 164 -1.31 2.93 -15.59
C PRO A 164 0.12 2.59 -15.18
N LEU A 165 0.62 3.29 -14.16
CA LEU A 165 1.98 3.11 -13.65
C LEU A 165 1.95 2.36 -12.31
N THR A 166 2.88 1.42 -12.13
CA THR A 166 3.08 0.68 -10.88
C THR A 166 4.56 0.54 -10.57
N VAL A 167 4.91 0.30 -9.33
CA VAL A 167 6.28 0.15 -8.85
C VAL A 167 6.30 -0.74 -7.61
N ASP A 168 7.40 -1.43 -7.37
CA ASP A 168 7.69 -2.04 -6.06
C ASP A 168 8.05 -0.94 -5.06
N GLY A 169 7.05 -0.24 -4.52
CA GLY A 169 7.26 0.91 -3.65
C GLY A 169 5.99 1.73 -3.44
N ALA A 170 6.11 2.87 -2.78
CA ALA A 170 5.00 3.77 -2.56
C ALA A 170 4.48 4.36 -3.87
N LEU A 171 3.17 4.49 -3.95
CA LEU A 171 2.42 5.17 -5.02
C LEU A 171 1.96 6.56 -4.57
N GLY A 172 1.89 6.79 -3.27
CA GLY A 172 1.39 8.04 -2.70
C GLY A 172 1.77 8.19 -1.24
N VAL A 173 1.22 9.24 -0.64
CA VAL A 173 1.43 9.59 0.76
C VAL A 173 0.09 9.96 1.40
N ALA A 174 -0.19 9.42 2.58
CA ALA A 174 -1.36 9.77 3.37
C ALA A 174 -1.20 11.16 4.02
N VAL A 175 -2.31 11.79 4.43
CA VAL A 175 -2.28 13.12 5.05
C VAL A 175 -1.50 13.18 6.38
N ASN A 176 -1.24 12.03 7.02
CA ASN A 176 -0.36 11.92 8.19
C ASN A 176 1.11 11.66 7.84
N GLY A 177 1.47 11.71 6.55
CA GLY A 177 2.84 11.55 6.08
C GLY A 177 3.34 10.10 5.95
N VAL A 178 2.46 9.11 6.14
CA VAL A 178 2.78 7.68 5.97
C VAL A 178 2.66 7.30 4.50
N PRO A 179 3.63 6.56 3.91
CA PRO A 179 3.55 6.09 2.54
C PRO A 179 2.35 5.17 2.29
N ILE A 180 1.80 5.23 1.07
CA ILE A 180 0.73 4.35 0.60
C ILE A 180 1.29 3.49 -0.53
N TYR A 181 1.18 2.17 -0.37
CA TYR A 181 1.56 1.15 -1.36
C TYR A 181 0.29 0.56 -1.97
N ASP A 182 0.43 -0.23 -3.03
CA ASP A 182 -0.66 -1.09 -3.49
C ASP A 182 -0.91 -2.26 -2.52
N TYR A 183 -1.92 -3.09 -2.79
CA TYR A 183 -2.32 -4.21 -1.92
C TYR A 183 -1.26 -5.31 -1.77
N SER A 184 -0.22 -5.32 -2.61
CA SER A 184 0.72 -6.45 -2.74
C SER A 184 1.95 -6.30 -1.84
N GLY A 185 2.36 -7.41 -1.25
CA GLY A 185 3.66 -7.55 -0.56
C GLY A 185 4.81 -7.99 -1.47
N ALA A 186 4.63 -8.10 -2.78
CA ALA A 186 5.56 -8.79 -3.69
C ALA A 186 5.90 -8.02 -4.96
N GLY A 187 6.38 -6.80 -4.83
CA GLY A 187 6.90 -6.04 -5.98
C GLY A 187 5.82 -5.39 -6.85
N ALA A 188 6.20 -4.96 -8.04
CA ALA A 188 5.28 -4.35 -8.98
C ALA A 188 4.25 -5.38 -9.49
N ILE A 189 2.97 -4.96 -9.53
CA ILE A 189 1.84 -5.82 -9.85
C ILE A 189 1.36 -5.66 -11.30
N ASP A 190 0.61 -6.64 -11.80
CA ASP A 190 -0.24 -6.47 -12.98
C ASP A 190 -1.44 -5.60 -12.61
N THR A 191 -1.59 -4.47 -13.31
CA THR A 191 -2.66 -3.53 -13.04
C THR A 191 -4.04 -4.01 -13.51
N THR A 192 -4.10 -5.04 -14.36
CA THR A 192 -5.35 -5.55 -14.94
C THR A 192 -5.94 -6.74 -14.17
N THR A 193 -5.11 -7.41 -13.37
CA THR A 193 -5.53 -8.61 -12.60
C THR A 193 -5.35 -8.36 -11.11
N TYR A 194 -6.08 -9.14 -10.31
CA TYR A 194 -5.90 -9.22 -8.86
C TYR A 194 -5.35 -10.59 -8.50
N ASP A 195 -4.26 -10.61 -7.71
CA ASP A 195 -3.64 -11.84 -7.23
C ASP A 195 -3.76 -11.94 -5.70
N PRO A 196 -4.66 -12.80 -5.18
CA PRO A 196 -4.84 -12.98 -3.75
C PRO A 196 -3.62 -13.61 -3.04
N SER A 197 -2.71 -14.24 -3.78
CA SER A 197 -1.54 -14.89 -3.18
C SER A 197 -0.49 -13.92 -2.67
N VAL A 198 -0.50 -12.69 -3.19
CA VAL A 198 0.40 -11.60 -2.79
C VAL A 198 -0.30 -10.50 -1.98
N ASP A 199 -1.60 -10.63 -1.76
CA ASP A 199 -2.40 -9.66 -1.01
C ASP A 199 -2.02 -9.65 0.47
N THR A 200 -1.53 -8.52 0.93
CA THR A 200 -1.02 -8.34 2.29
C THR A 200 -2.10 -8.49 3.36
N LEU A 201 -3.35 -8.11 3.05
CA LEU A 201 -4.48 -8.25 3.98
C LEU A 201 -4.88 -9.73 4.12
N ILE A 202 -5.07 -10.44 3.00
CA ILE A 202 -5.48 -11.84 3.00
C ILE A 202 -4.39 -12.74 3.60
N THR A 203 -3.14 -12.44 3.31
CA THR A 203 -2.00 -13.22 3.83
C THR A 203 -1.66 -12.91 5.29
N GLY A 204 -2.38 -12.00 5.95
CA GLY A 204 -2.22 -11.70 7.37
C GLY A 204 -1.00 -10.84 7.72
N GLN A 205 -0.53 -10.06 6.76
CA GLN A 205 0.62 -9.17 6.94
C GLN A 205 0.25 -7.80 7.49
N LEU A 206 -1.03 -7.41 7.45
CA LEU A 206 -1.47 -6.09 7.92
C LEU A 206 -1.99 -6.12 9.34
N ASP A 207 -1.75 -5.04 10.05
CA ASP A 207 -2.42 -4.74 11.30
C ASP A 207 -3.87 -4.25 11.07
N ARG A 208 -4.59 -4.03 12.17
CA ARG A 208 -5.99 -3.53 12.10
C ARG A 208 -6.11 -2.13 11.49
N CYS A 209 -5.01 -1.39 11.38
CA CYS A 209 -4.99 -0.03 10.86
C CYS A 209 -4.72 0.04 9.35
N GLY A 210 -4.51 -1.12 8.70
CA GLY A 210 -4.33 -1.23 7.27
C GLY A 210 -2.87 -1.12 6.79
N GLY A 211 -1.90 -1.25 7.69
CA GLY A 211 -0.49 -1.15 7.37
C GLY A 211 0.38 -2.17 8.07
N HIS A 212 1.66 -2.13 7.72
CA HIS A 212 2.72 -2.89 8.38
C HIS A 212 4.09 -2.25 8.17
N SER A 213 5.11 -2.79 8.85
CA SER A 213 6.50 -2.44 8.60
C SER A 213 7.08 -3.34 7.51
N GLY A 214 7.66 -2.74 6.48
CA GLY A 214 8.29 -3.43 5.36
C GLY A 214 9.79 -3.68 5.55
N ARG A 215 10.46 -4.09 4.47
CA ARG A 215 11.88 -4.45 4.45
C ARG A 215 12.84 -3.33 4.90
N GLY A 216 12.38 -2.09 4.88
CA GLY A 216 13.14 -0.93 5.36
C GLY A 216 12.92 -0.61 6.83
N ASP A 217 12.16 -1.40 7.58
CA ASP A 217 11.67 -1.04 8.91
C ASP A 217 10.86 0.28 8.89
N ASP A 218 10.20 0.58 7.76
CA ASP A 218 9.32 1.70 7.54
C ASP A 218 7.86 1.23 7.55
N TYR A 219 7.01 1.92 8.28
CA TYR A 219 5.58 1.63 8.29
C TYR A 219 4.91 2.24 7.04
N HIS A 220 4.01 1.50 6.40
CA HIS A 220 3.23 1.96 5.25
C HIS A 220 1.87 1.28 5.17
N TYR A 221 0.92 1.92 4.49
CA TYR A 221 -0.44 1.41 4.28
C TYR A 221 -0.54 0.62 2.98
N HIS A 222 -1.27 -0.51 3.03
CA HIS A 222 -1.70 -1.32 1.89
C HIS A 222 -3.23 -1.43 1.78
N ALA A 223 -3.93 -1.00 2.82
CA ALA A 223 -5.38 -0.93 2.87
C ALA A 223 -5.84 0.42 3.44
N ALA A 224 -7.15 0.65 3.49
CA ALA A 224 -7.70 1.88 4.05
C ALA A 224 -7.09 2.18 5.43
N PRO A 225 -6.51 3.38 5.66
CA PRO A 225 -5.83 3.74 6.89
C PRO A 225 -6.84 4.08 7.99
N VAL A 226 -7.61 3.07 8.42
CA VAL A 226 -8.81 3.26 9.27
C VAL A 226 -8.52 3.92 10.61
N CYS A 227 -7.33 3.67 11.20
CA CYS A 227 -6.96 4.31 12.46
C CYS A 227 -6.61 5.79 12.27
N MET A 228 -5.94 6.13 11.17
CA MET A 228 -5.72 7.53 10.78
C MET A 228 -7.04 8.25 10.57
N ILE A 229 -7.96 7.65 9.78
CA ILE A 229 -9.28 8.21 9.52
C ILE A 229 -10.05 8.44 10.82
N ALA A 230 -10.03 7.47 11.74
CA ALA A 230 -10.71 7.59 13.04
C ALA A 230 -10.16 8.75 13.90
N ALA A 231 -8.88 9.09 13.76
CA ALA A 231 -8.24 10.20 14.46
C ALA A 231 -8.51 11.57 13.82
N MET A 232 -8.95 11.63 12.56
CA MET A 232 -9.16 12.88 11.84
C MET A 232 -10.38 13.65 12.38
N PRO A 233 -10.25 14.95 12.71
CA PRO A 233 -11.38 15.76 13.18
C PRO A 233 -12.44 15.99 12.09
N ASN A 234 -12.06 15.94 10.81
CA ASN A 234 -12.95 16.15 9.66
C ASN A 234 -13.41 14.86 8.97
N ARG A 235 -13.24 13.67 9.60
CA ARG A 235 -13.53 12.35 8.98
C ARG A 235 -14.93 12.22 8.43
N ASP A 236 -15.93 12.87 9.06
CA ASP A 236 -17.34 12.78 8.67
C ASP A 236 -17.67 13.65 7.44
N ALA A 237 -16.73 14.45 6.96
CA ALA A 237 -16.87 15.30 5.77
C ALA A 237 -16.35 14.66 4.48
N ASN A 238 -16.06 13.35 4.48
CA ASN A 238 -15.47 12.62 3.36
C ASN A 238 -14.21 13.32 2.80
N PRO A 239 -13.20 13.57 3.66
CA PRO A 239 -12.05 14.39 3.29
C PRO A 239 -11.06 13.64 2.40
N ILE A 240 -10.07 14.38 1.89
CA ILE A 240 -8.88 13.80 1.27
C ILE A 240 -8.10 13.03 2.34
N LEU A 241 -7.76 11.77 2.04
CA LEU A 241 -7.01 10.87 2.91
C LEU A 241 -5.52 10.79 2.55
N GLY A 242 -5.17 11.18 1.32
CA GLY A 242 -3.82 11.13 0.80
C GLY A 242 -3.73 11.67 -0.62
N TRP A 243 -2.52 11.61 -1.16
CA TRP A 243 -2.19 12.07 -2.50
C TRP A 243 -1.32 11.06 -3.22
N GLY A 244 -1.70 10.69 -4.45
CA GLY A 244 -0.81 10.01 -5.37
C GLY A 244 0.37 10.90 -5.73
N PHE A 245 1.54 10.34 -5.97
CA PHE A 245 2.70 11.12 -6.42
C PHE A 245 2.48 11.81 -7.77
N ASP A 246 1.51 11.30 -8.54
CA ASP A 246 1.02 11.90 -9.78
C ASP A 246 0.15 13.15 -9.59
N GLY A 247 -0.15 13.53 -8.34
CA GLY A 247 -0.90 14.75 -8.00
C GLY A 247 -2.42 14.58 -7.88
N PHE A 248 -2.96 13.37 -8.04
CA PHE A 248 -4.38 13.11 -7.82
C PHE A 248 -4.66 12.74 -6.34
N PRO A 249 -5.76 13.26 -5.75
CA PRO A 249 -6.11 12.95 -4.36
C PRO A 249 -6.69 11.56 -4.20
N MET A 250 -6.58 11.00 -2.98
CA MET A 250 -7.29 9.81 -2.54
C MET A 250 -8.33 10.16 -1.49
N PHE A 251 -9.56 9.69 -1.69
CA PHE A 251 -10.70 9.82 -0.77
C PHE A 251 -11.04 8.47 -0.12
N GLY A 252 -12.01 8.48 0.78
CA GLY A 252 -12.59 7.30 1.39
C GLY A 252 -13.44 6.47 0.41
N ASP A 253 -14.25 5.57 0.97
CA ASP A 253 -15.15 4.66 0.25
C ASP A 253 -16.45 5.32 -0.22
N ASN A 254 -16.65 6.62 0.07
CA ASN A 254 -17.70 7.45 -0.45
C ASN A 254 -17.16 8.57 -1.34
N ASN A 255 -18.04 9.14 -2.16
CA ASN A 255 -17.75 10.38 -2.87
C ASN A 255 -17.57 11.56 -1.88
N PRO A 256 -16.90 12.65 -2.27
CA PRO A 256 -16.72 13.83 -1.40
C PRO A 256 -18.05 14.44 -0.91
N ASP A 257 -19.13 14.29 -1.66
CA ASP A 257 -20.47 14.75 -1.28
C ASP A 257 -21.24 13.78 -0.34
N GLY A 258 -20.56 12.69 0.08
CA GLY A 258 -21.12 11.66 0.95
C GLY A 258 -21.97 10.61 0.24
N SER A 259 -22.17 10.71 -1.07
CA SER A 259 -22.91 9.69 -1.83
C SER A 259 -22.06 8.40 -1.96
N THR A 260 -22.75 7.26 -1.95
CA THR A 260 -22.12 5.94 -2.15
C THR A 260 -21.58 5.80 -3.56
N ILE A 261 -20.41 5.20 -3.69
CA ILE A 261 -19.82 4.84 -4.97
C ILE A 261 -20.49 3.55 -5.47
N PRO A 262 -21.18 3.55 -6.64
CA PRO A 262 -21.80 2.35 -7.17
C PRO A 262 -20.76 1.25 -7.47
N ALA A 263 -21.13 -0.01 -7.29
CA ALA A 263 -20.28 -1.14 -7.65
C ALA A 263 -19.86 -1.07 -9.14
N GLY A 264 -18.56 -1.32 -9.41
CA GLY A 264 -17.99 -1.26 -10.75
C GLY A 264 -17.78 0.16 -11.30
N ARG A 265 -17.94 1.20 -10.47
CA ARG A 265 -17.68 2.58 -10.87
C ARG A 265 -16.19 2.92 -10.90
N LEU A 266 -15.43 2.36 -9.95
CA LEU A 266 -13.98 2.57 -9.87
C LEU A 266 -13.27 1.74 -10.96
N ASP A 267 -12.25 2.33 -11.55
CA ASP A 267 -11.41 1.67 -12.56
C ASP A 267 -10.33 0.75 -11.93
N ASP A 268 -9.47 0.18 -12.75
CA ASP A 268 -8.42 -0.76 -12.31
C ASP A 268 -7.43 -0.14 -11.31
N CYS A 269 -7.26 1.18 -11.29
CA CYS A 269 -6.42 1.88 -10.30
C CYS A 269 -7.17 2.27 -9.02
N ASN A 270 -8.43 1.81 -8.86
CA ASN A 270 -9.32 2.15 -7.76
C ASN A 270 -9.71 3.63 -7.71
N GLY A 271 -9.98 4.22 -8.87
CA GLY A 271 -10.33 5.62 -8.99
C GLY A 271 -11.39 5.91 -10.04
N GLN A 272 -11.74 7.18 -10.19
CA GLN A 272 -12.75 7.65 -11.12
C GLN A 272 -12.48 9.10 -11.54
N PRO A 273 -13.06 9.56 -12.67
CA PRO A 273 -13.02 10.97 -13.06
C PRO A 273 -13.58 11.88 -11.97
N ASP A 274 -13.01 13.08 -11.85
CA ASP A 274 -13.38 14.11 -10.88
C ASP A 274 -13.45 15.49 -11.55
N THR A 275 -14.42 16.30 -11.16
CA THR A 275 -14.64 17.62 -11.78
C THR A 275 -13.67 18.70 -11.26
N GLU A 276 -13.18 18.57 -10.02
CA GLU A 276 -12.24 19.51 -9.41
C GLU A 276 -10.78 19.12 -9.73
N PHE A 277 -10.48 17.81 -9.63
CA PHE A 277 -9.12 17.31 -9.73
C PHE A 277 -8.78 16.67 -11.08
N GLY A 278 -9.76 16.48 -11.95
CA GLY A 278 -9.65 15.70 -13.20
C GLY A 278 -9.81 14.18 -12.93
N TYR A 279 -9.25 13.69 -11.84
CA TYR A 279 -9.33 12.30 -11.39
C TYR A 279 -9.08 12.21 -9.87
N ARG A 280 -9.60 11.16 -9.24
CA ARG A 280 -9.38 10.84 -7.83
C ARG A 280 -9.34 9.35 -7.59
N TYR A 281 -8.53 8.95 -6.63
CA TYR A 281 -8.49 7.60 -6.07
C TYR A 281 -9.48 7.46 -4.92
N HIS A 282 -9.77 6.22 -4.55
CA HIS A 282 -10.60 5.90 -3.40
C HIS A 282 -10.01 4.77 -2.57
N THR A 283 -10.40 4.69 -1.30
CA THR A 283 -10.33 3.42 -0.57
C THR A 283 -11.53 2.56 -0.94
N SER A 284 -11.44 1.25 -0.71
CA SER A 284 -12.53 0.31 -0.92
C SER A 284 -12.48 -0.84 0.08
N VAL A 285 -13.63 -1.42 0.41
CA VAL A 285 -13.70 -2.61 1.29
C VAL A 285 -13.18 -3.85 0.56
N ALA A 286 -13.47 -3.96 -0.74
CA ALA A 286 -12.96 -5.03 -1.58
C ALA A 286 -11.58 -4.65 -2.18
N PRO A 287 -10.75 -5.64 -2.59
CA PRO A 287 -9.51 -5.33 -3.29
C PRO A 287 -9.73 -4.37 -4.47
N PRO A 288 -8.79 -3.45 -4.70
CA PRO A 288 -7.44 -3.36 -4.16
C PRO A 288 -7.30 -2.49 -2.89
N TYR A 289 -8.34 -2.15 -2.18
CA TYR A 289 -8.44 -1.44 -0.91
C TYR A 289 -8.00 0.03 -0.93
N VAL A 290 -6.96 0.36 -1.67
CA VAL A 290 -6.39 1.69 -1.89
C VAL A 290 -6.03 1.86 -3.36
N MET A 291 -5.31 2.92 -3.73
CA MET A 291 -4.80 3.06 -5.08
C MET A 291 -3.93 1.85 -5.46
N LYS A 292 -4.25 1.19 -6.57
CA LYS A 292 -3.53 0.03 -7.09
C LYS A 292 -2.40 0.43 -8.04
N CYS A 293 -2.57 1.55 -8.74
CA CYS A 293 -1.65 2.09 -9.72
C CYS A 293 -1.88 3.60 -9.85
N LEU A 294 -0.98 4.30 -10.51
CA LEU A 294 -1.13 5.72 -10.80
C LEU A 294 -1.65 5.93 -12.22
N LYS A 295 -2.62 6.84 -12.38
CA LYS A 295 -3.21 7.25 -13.65
C LYS A 295 -2.47 8.43 -14.26
N GLY A 296 -1.82 9.22 -13.42
CA GLY A 296 -1.05 10.36 -13.84
C GLY A 296 0.38 10.01 -14.25
N GLN A 297 0.96 10.86 -15.07
CA GLN A 297 2.34 10.73 -15.50
C GLN A 297 3.28 11.22 -14.42
N VAL A 298 4.09 10.32 -13.87
CA VAL A 298 5.12 10.60 -12.88
C VAL A 298 6.32 9.69 -13.10
N ASP A 299 7.51 10.22 -12.86
CA ASP A 299 8.73 9.40 -12.87
C ASP A 299 8.94 8.79 -11.48
N LEU A 300 8.42 7.58 -11.28
CA LEU A 300 8.52 6.83 -10.02
C LEU A 300 9.97 6.50 -9.63
N THR A 301 10.93 6.57 -10.57
CA THR A 301 12.36 6.35 -10.26
C THR A 301 12.96 7.51 -9.48
N THR A 302 12.34 8.69 -9.55
CA THR A 302 12.76 9.90 -8.84
C THR A 302 12.09 10.09 -7.48
N VAL A 303 11.11 9.24 -7.14
CA VAL A 303 10.43 9.28 -5.83
C VAL A 303 11.36 8.66 -4.78
N PRO A 304 11.75 9.40 -3.74
CA PRO A 304 12.61 8.87 -2.68
C PRO A 304 11.95 7.72 -1.94
N ARG A 305 12.69 6.66 -1.71
CA ARG A 305 12.29 5.58 -0.79
C ARG A 305 12.80 5.90 0.60
N VAL A 306 12.11 5.40 1.62
CA VAL A 306 12.66 5.41 2.97
C VAL A 306 13.98 4.63 2.95
N PRO A 307 15.12 5.22 3.36
CA PRO A 307 16.39 4.51 3.36
C PRO A 307 16.34 3.33 4.34
N PRO A 308 16.78 2.12 3.94
CA PRO A 308 16.87 1.01 4.87
C PRO A 308 17.90 1.31 5.97
N LEU A 309 17.66 0.77 7.15
CA LEU A 309 18.61 0.86 8.26
C LEU A 309 19.93 0.20 7.88
N SER A 310 21.04 0.90 8.15
CA SER A 310 22.40 0.42 7.92
C SER A 310 23.14 0.26 9.24
N ARG A 311 23.89 -0.84 9.40
CA ARG A 311 24.66 -1.10 10.62
C ARG A 311 25.78 -0.06 10.77
N GLN A 312 25.85 0.58 11.92
CA GLN A 312 26.91 1.55 12.23
C GLN A 312 28.30 0.86 12.17
N GLY A 313 29.23 1.48 11.44
CA GLY A 313 30.57 0.90 11.25
C GLY A 313 30.69 -0.07 10.08
N GLY A 314 29.66 -0.23 9.26
CA GLY A 314 29.62 -1.12 8.09
C GLY A 314 29.11 -2.53 8.44
N GLY A 315 28.81 -3.34 7.42
CA GLY A 315 28.32 -4.72 7.62
C GLY A 315 26.88 -4.97 7.17
N GLY A 316 26.30 -4.05 6.38
CA GLY A 316 25.00 -4.25 5.75
C GLY A 316 23.81 -3.75 6.58
N GLY A 317 22.62 -3.94 6.05
CA GLY A 317 21.35 -3.60 6.69
C GLY A 317 20.94 -4.62 7.76
N ARG A 318 19.89 -4.29 8.51
CA ARG A 318 19.25 -5.26 9.40
C ARG A 318 18.59 -6.37 8.55
N PRO A 319 18.81 -7.65 8.88
CA PRO A 319 18.18 -8.73 8.15
C PRO A 319 16.67 -8.63 8.24
N SER A 320 15.96 -8.83 7.11
CA SER A 320 14.53 -9.08 7.10
C SER A 320 14.28 -10.58 7.04
N GLY A 321 13.37 -11.07 7.90
CA GLY A 321 12.92 -12.45 7.90
C GLY A 321 11.93 -12.73 6.75
N ARG A 322 11.61 -14.02 6.59
CA ARG A 322 10.40 -14.44 5.89
C ARG A 322 9.33 -14.74 6.95
N PRO A 323 8.03 -14.58 6.62
CA PRO A 323 7.01 -15.00 7.55
C PRO A 323 7.22 -16.46 7.99
N PRO A 324 7.25 -16.75 9.30
CA PRO A 324 7.36 -18.12 9.79
C PRO A 324 6.20 -18.98 9.29
N ALA A 325 6.49 -20.20 8.86
CA ALA A 325 5.48 -21.12 8.35
C ALA A 325 4.36 -21.36 9.38
N GLY A 326 3.09 -21.19 8.96
CA GLY A 326 1.94 -21.27 9.85
C GLY A 326 1.65 -20.00 10.66
N GLY A 327 2.43 -18.95 10.45
CA GLY A 327 2.23 -17.64 11.08
C GLY A 327 2.65 -17.56 12.54
N VAL A 328 2.63 -16.35 13.09
CA VAL A 328 2.92 -16.05 14.50
C VAL A 328 1.64 -15.76 15.27
N GLN A 329 1.70 -15.76 16.59
CA GLN A 329 0.57 -15.53 17.48
C GLN A 329 0.86 -14.38 18.44
N GLY A 330 -0.18 -13.58 18.72
CA GLY A 330 -0.13 -12.55 19.75
C GLY A 330 0.90 -11.46 19.47
N LEU A 331 1.14 -11.13 18.20
CA LEU A 331 2.06 -10.04 17.86
C LEU A 331 1.50 -8.71 18.38
N VAL A 332 2.30 -8.04 19.18
CA VAL A 332 2.02 -6.71 19.73
C VAL A 332 3.24 -5.82 19.58
N HIS A 333 3.00 -4.56 19.30
CA HIS A 333 4.00 -3.50 19.31
C HIS A 333 3.60 -2.49 20.39
N ARG A 334 4.59 -1.99 21.13
CA ARG A 334 4.40 -0.93 22.12
C ARG A 334 5.60 0.00 22.17
N VAL A 335 5.35 1.22 22.60
CA VAL A 335 6.39 2.19 22.96
C VAL A 335 6.30 2.42 24.45
N GLU A 336 7.38 2.18 25.17
CA GLU A 336 7.44 2.37 26.62
C GLU A 336 7.77 3.82 26.97
N ALA A 337 7.46 4.23 28.19
CA ALA A 337 7.80 5.56 28.68
C ALA A 337 9.32 5.84 28.69
N SER A 338 10.14 4.79 28.68
CA SER A 338 11.60 4.85 28.53
C SER A 338 12.07 5.23 27.10
N GLY A 339 11.15 5.23 26.12
CA GLY A 339 11.48 5.36 24.70
C GLY A 339 11.87 4.03 24.04
N LEU A 340 11.76 2.90 24.74
CA LEU A 340 11.96 1.58 24.15
C LEU A 340 10.77 1.22 23.27
N HIS A 341 11.02 0.92 22.01
CA HIS A 341 10.08 0.29 21.10
C HIS A 341 10.26 -1.23 21.16
N ALA A 342 9.17 -1.94 21.39
CA ALA A 342 9.19 -3.39 21.50
C ALA A 342 8.08 -4.03 20.67
N MET A 343 8.44 -4.97 19.80
CA MET A 343 7.53 -5.87 19.12
C MET A 343 7.77 -7.28 19.63
N GLU A 344 6.72 -7.93 20.14
CA GLU A 344 6.80 -9.24 20.74
C GLU A 344 5.75 -10.16 20.14
N TYR A 345 6.08 -11.44 19.95
CA TYR A 345 5.19 -12.44 19.39
C TYR A 345 5.58 -13.85 19.85
N THR A 346 4.68 -14.80 19.61
CA THR A 346 4.89 -16.22 19.92
C THR A 346 4.88 -17.04 18.62
N TYR A 347 5.81 -17.99 18.50
CA TYR A 347 5.85 -18.98 17.43
C TYR A 347 6.17 -20.36 18.01
N ASN A 348 5.34 -21.35 17.71
CA ASN A 348 5.44 -22.73 18.27
C ASN A 348 5.61 -22.76 19.79
N GLY A 349 4.86 -21.90 20.51
CA GLY A 349 4.87 -21.82 21.98
C GLY A 349 6.10 -21.13 22.58
N ARG A 350 7.01 -20.60 21.77
CA ARG A 350 8.18 -19.86 22.21
C ARG A 350 8.02 -18.37 21.91
N ALA A 351 8.45 -17.52 22.85
CA ALA A 351 8.43 -16.07 22.70
C ALA A 351 9.64 -15.57 21.89
N TYR A 352 9.40 -14.58 21.05
CA TYR A 352 10.38 -13.87 20.24
C TYR A 352 10.13 -12.37 20.30
N TYR A 353 11.14 -11.58 19.99
CA TYR A 353 11.01 -10.12 20.06
C TYR A 353 11.99 -9.39 19.15
N LEU A 354 11.61 -8.15 18.83
CA LEU A 354 12.47 -7.11 18.28
C LEU A 354 12.29 -5.87 19.15
N ARG A 355 13.40 -5.26 19.57
CA ARG A 355 13.40 -4.08 20.42
C ARG A 355 14.43 -3.09 19.93
N TYR A 356 14.11 -1.81 20.04
CA TYR A 356 15.11 -0.77 19.82
C TYR A 356 14.85 0.44 20.70
N THR A 357 15.93 1.21 20.94
CA THR A 357 15.87 2.50 21.61
C THR A 357 16.52 3.56 20.70
N PRO A 358 15.83 4.69 20.43
CA PRO A 358 16.41 5.80 19.70
C PRO A 358 17.61 6.40 20.44
N ARG A 359 18.64 6.83 19.70
CA ARG A 359 19.84 7.47 20.21
C ARG A 359 19.88 8.94 19.83
N PRO A 360 20.59 9.80 20.61
CA PRO A 360 20.75 11.21 20.28
C PRO A 360 21.46 11.51 18.96
N ASP A 361 22.23 10.54 18.44
CA ASP A 361 22.97 10.64 17.17
C ASP A 361 22.12 10.28 15.93
N GLY A 362 20.82 10.02 16.11
CA GLY A 362 19.89 9.62 15.03
C GLY A 362 19.98 8.15 14.66
N CYS A 363 20.74 7.35 15.41
CA CYS A 363 20.82 5.91 15.26
C CYS A 363 19.87 5.22 16.27
N PHE A 364 19.86 3.89 16.26
CA PHE A 364 19.00 3.06 17.08
C PHE A 364 19.79 1.88 17.64
N ASP A 365 19.70 1.66 18.95
CA ASP A 365 20.24 0.47 19.62
C ASP A 365 19.22 -0.65 19.50
N PHE A 366 19.54 -1.72 18.77
CA PHE A 366 18.69 -2.90 18.57
C PHE A 366 19.13 -4.08 19.45
N GLU A 367 18.12 -4.79 19.95
CA GLU A 367 18.23 -6.15 20.49
C GLU A 367 17.08 -6.98 19.90
N THR A 368 17.43 -8.11 19.28
CA THR A 368 16.43 -8.96 18.62
C THR A 368 16.65 -10.43 18.97
N SER A 369 15.55 -11.17 19.06
CA SER A 369 15.54 -12.63 19.09
C SER A 369 14.40 -13.09 18.20
N THR A 370 14.72 -13.55 16.98
CA THR A 370 13.77 -13.79 15.89
C THR A 370 13.70 -15.28 15.54
N VAL A 371 12.63 -15.71 14.88
CA VAL A 371 12.52 -17.08 14.33
C VAL A 371 13.58 -17.27 13.24
N THR A 372 13.81 -16.27 12.40
CA THR A 372 14.86 -16.28 11.36
C THR A 372 16.25 -16.50 11.94
N ALA A 373 16.55 -15.93 13.11
CA ALA A 373 17.81 -16.13 13.83
C ALA A 373 17.78 -17.35 14.78
N ASN A 374 16.78 -18.24 14.66
CA ASN A 374 16.61 -19.41 15.54
C ASN A 374 16.53 -19.03 17.03
N GLY A 375 16.07 -17.79 17.34
CA GLY A 375 15.98 -17.26 18.69
C GLY A 375 17.34 -16.92 19.33
N VAL A 376 18.39 -16.82 18.55
CA VAL A 376 19.67 -16.24 19.01
C VAL A 376 19.46 -14.75 19.24
N VAL A 377 19.95 -14.26 20.38
CA VAL A 377 19.90 -12.82 20.69
C VAL A 377 21.01 -12.12 19.89
N GLU A 378 20.60 -11.15 19.08
CA GLU A 378 21.50 -10.31 18.29
C GLU A 378 21.36 -8.87 18.75
N THR A 379 22.48 -8.16 18.82
CA THR A 379 22.51 -6.73 19.15
C THR A 379 23.27 -5.95 18.08
N GLY A 380 22.90 -4.67 17.92
CA GLY A 380 23.60 -3.81 16.97
C GLY A 380 23.08 -2.39 17.00
N VAL A 381 23.90 -1.48 16.48
CA VAL A 381 23.51 -0.10 16.26
C VAL A 381 23.24 0.08 14.77
N TYR A 382 22.07 0.63 14.45
CA TYR A 382 21.65 0.85 13.06
C TYR A 382 21.22 2.31 12.89
N CYS A 383 21.52 2.87 11.70
CA CYS A 383 21.23 4.27 11.37
C CYS A 383 20.53 4.35 10.00
N ARG A 384 19.70 5.40 9.78
CA ARG A 384 19.21 5.79 8.46
C ARG A 384 20.12 6.83 7.81
#